data_0dd4ec89fb9681e5f58fbf21d38def7f
#
_entry.id   0dd4ec89fb9681e5f58fbf21d38def7f
#
_cell.length_a   1.000
_cell.length_b   1.000
_cell.length_c   1.000
_cell.angle_alpha   90.00
_cell.angle_beta   90.00
_cell.angle_gamma   90.00
#
_symmetry.space_group_name_H-M   'P 1'
#
loop_
_entity.id
_entity.type
_entity.pdbx_description
1 polymer ?
#
loop_
_entity_poly.entity_id
_entity_poly.type
_entity_poly.pdbx_seq_one_letter_code
_entity_poly.pdbx_strand_id
1 'polypeptide(L)'
;LFFDVFGTLVDWRSGVAREARAVLGPRGFDLDWSAFADAWRGEYQPGMEEIRAGRQPFARLDVVHRRNLERILARFGLDKTDEMTRHALVLAWHKLYAWPDVIAGLAKLRPHALLAPVSNGNISLMADLARQNGLWWDAILGAEVAGDYKPKPRVYLASCEAFDLPPEACMMVAAHSADLAAAAKCGLQTAHIARPDEHGPGTGETAPSVPVDVSVKDLCELARWFAA
;
A
#
# COMPACT_ATOMS: atom_id res chain seq x y z
N LEU A 1 4.74 -13.41 7.87
CA LEU A 1 4.91 -12.68 6.62
C LEU A 1 4.29 -11.30 6.74
N PHE A 2 5.02 -10.28 6.38
CA PHE A 2 4.59 -8.89 6.35
C PHE A 2 4.38 -8.46 4.91
N PHE A 3 3.27 -7.82 4.63
CA PHE A 3 2.91 -7.44 3.26
C PHE A 3 2.85 -5.92 3.09
N ASP A 4 3.59 -5.37 2.14
CA ASP A 4 3.22 -4.10 1.55
C ASP A 4 1.86 -4.24 0.85
N VAL A 5 1.10 -3.14 0.75
CA VAL A 5 -0.30 -3.22 0.29
C VAL A 5 -0.52 -2.47 -1.01
N PHE A 6 -0.23 -1.17 -1.04
CA PHE A 6 -0.49 -0.36 -2.25
C PHE A 6 0.48 -0.72 -3.37
N GLY A 7 -0.05 -1.21 -4.47
CA GLY A 7 0.72 -1.71 -5.61
C GLY A 7 1.10 -3.18 -5.47
N THR A 8 1.42 -3.66 -4.26
CA THR A 8 1.77 -5.07 -4.01
C THR A 8 0.55 -5.98 -3.97
N LEU A 9 -0.44 -5.66 -3.15
CA LEU A 9 -1.66 -6.47 -2.99
C LEU A 9 -2.85 -5.88 -3.73
N VAL A 10 -2.95 -4.56 -3.85
CA VAL A 10 -4.10 -3.88 -4.46
C VAL A 10 -3.68 -2.97 -5.62
N ASP A 11 -4.52 -2.93 -6.67
CA ASP A 11 -4.40 -1.98 -7.78
C ASP A 11 -4.91 -0.61 -7.34
N TRP A 12 -3.97 0.20 -6.84
CA TRP A 12 -4.29 1.55 -6.38
C TRP A 12 -4.69 2.47 -7.54
N ARG A 13 -4.01 2.36 -8.70
CA ARG A 13 -4.16 3.31 -9.82
C ARG A 13 -5.55 3.21 -10.44
N SER A 14 -5.94 2.02 -10.89
CA SER A 14 -7.27 1.81 -11.47
C SER A 14 -8.37 1.99 -10.42
N GLY A 15 -8.10 1.61 -9.17
CA GLY A 15 -9.03 1.75 -8.05
C GLY A 15 -9.35 3.21 -7.74
N VAL A 16 -8.34 4.05 -7.55
CA VAL A 16 -8.53 5.49 -7.30
C VAL A 16 -9.20 6.17 -8.49
N ALA A 17 -8.78 5.85 -9.72
CA ALA A 17 -9.39 6.40 -10.95
C ALA A 17 -10.89 6.06 -11.03
N ARG A 18 -11.26 4.79 -10.77
CA ARG A 18 -12.66 4.31 -10.75
C ARG A 18 -13.49 5.04 -9.70
N GLU A 19 -13.00 5.13 -8.48
CA GLU A 19 -13.73 5.76 -7.37
C GLU A 19 -13.85 7.28 -7.56
N ALA A 20 -12.79 7.93 -8.05
CA ALA A 20 -12.84 9.36 -8.38
C ALA A 20 -13.90 9.63 -9.46
N ARG A 21 -13.98 8.79 -10.51
CA ARG A 21 -15.04 8.86 -11.52
C ARG A 21 -16.43 8.66 -10.92
N ALA A 22 -16.59 7.71 -10.02
CA ALA A 22 -17.88 7.44 -9.36
C ALA A 22 -18.34 8.63 -8.49
N VAL A 23 -17.42 9.35 -7.86
CA VAL A 23 -17.72 10.51 -7.02
C VAL A 23 -17.96 11.76 -7.85
N LEU A 24 -17.13 12.04 -8.84
CA LEU A 24 -17.09 13.32 -9.57
C LEU A 24 -17.92 13.31 -10.87
N GLY A 25 -18.01 12.16 -11.55
CA GLY A 25 -18.77 12.02 -12.79
C GLY A 25 -20.24 12.47 -12.68
N PRO A 26 -21.01 12.00 -11.66
CA PRO A 26 -22.39 12.45 -11.43
C PRO A 26 -22.50 13.94 -11.10
N ARG A 27 -21.41 14.62 -10.78
CA ARG A 27 -21.33 16.06 -10.51
C ARG A 27 -20.96 16.88 -11.76
N GLY A 28 -20.87 16.22 -12.91
CA GLY A 28 -20.59 16.85 -14.21
C GLY A 28 -19.11 17.03 -14.53
N PHE A 29 -18.20 16.41 -13.77
CA PHE A 29 -16.78 16.43 -14.10
C PHE A 29 -16.44 15.27 -15.05
N ASP A 30 -15.67 15.57 -16.09
CA ASP A 30 -15.08 14.60 -17.01
C ASP A 30 -13.58 14.86 -17.08
N LEU A 31 -12.79 13.96 -16.47
CA LEU A 31 -11.35 14.10 -16.27
C LEU A 31 -10.63 12.91 -16.90
N ASP A 32 -9.34 13.09 -17.18
CA ASP A 32 -8.45 11.92 -17.25
C ASP A 32 -8.27 11.35 -15.84
N TRP A 33 -9.07 10.32 -15.53
CA TRP A 33 -9.14 9.70 -14.22
C TRP A 33 -7.82 9.03 -13.81
N SER A 34 -7.08 8.52 -14.79
CA SER A 34 -5.75 7.95 -14.56
C SER A 34 -4.74 9.03 -14.22
N ALA A 35 -4.73 10.13 -14.97
CA ALA A 35 -3.87 11.28 -14.66
C ALA A 35 -4.22 11.91 -13.31
N PHE A 36 -5.50 11.91 -12.90
CA PHE A 36 -5.92 12.34 -11.56
C PHE A 36 -5.34 11.42 -10.47
N ALA A 37 -5.46 10.11 -10.63
CA ALA A 37 -4.90 9.13 -9.69
C ALA A 37 -3.38 9.25 -9.60
N ASP A 38 -2.70 9.36 -10.73
CA ASP A 38 -1.24 9.51 -10.82
C ASP A 38 -0.76 10.81 -10.16
N ALA A 39 -1.46 11.93 -10.38
CA ALA A 39 -1.13 13.20 -9.75
C ALA A 39 -1.29 13.14 -8.23
N TRP A 40 -2.37 12.48 -7.74
CA TRP A 40 -2.57 12.31 -6.30
C TRP A 40 -1.52 11.40 -5.68
N ARG A 41 -1.20 10.28 -6.35
CA ARG A 41 -0.12 9.37 -5.93
C ARG A 41 1.25 10.06 -5.94
N GLY A 42 1.48 10.98 -6.88
CA GLY A 42 2.71 11.78 -6.94
C GLY A 42 2.99 12.60 -5.67
N GLU A 43 1.93 13.02 -4.95
CA GLU A 43 2.06 13.72 -3.68
C GLU A 43 2.29 12.78 -2.46
N TYR A 44 2.20 11.45 -2.66
CA TYR A 44 2.27 10.47 -1.58
C TYR A 44 3.61 10.48 -0.85
N GLN A 45 4.71 10.34 -1.56
CA GLN A 45 6.04 10.36 -0.95
C GLN A 45 6.40 11.73 -0.37
N PRO A 46 6.19 12.86 -1.07
CA PRO A 46 6.40 14.19 -0.49
C PRO A 46 5.60 14.43 0.79
N GLY A 47 4.31 14.02 0.82
CA GLY A 47 3.45 14.19 1.98
C GLY A 47 3.93 13.42 3.22
N MET A 48 4.40 12.19 3.05
CA MET A 48 4.96 11.40 4.13
C MET A 48 6.36 11.90 4.55
N GLU A 49 7.14 12.45 3.62
CA GLU A 49 8.47 12.97 3.93
C GLU A 49 8.42 14.15 4.91
N GLU A 50 7.37 14.96 4.90
CA GLU A 50 7.16 16.00 5.90
C GLU A 50 7.14 15.43 7.34
N ILE A 51 6.59 14.22 7.49
CA ILE A 51 6.51 13.51 8.77
C ILE A 51 7.83 12.80 9.07
N ARG A 52 8.38 12.03 8.11
CA ARG A 52 9.65 11.29 8.27
C ARG A 52 10.82 12.21 8.62
N ALA A 53 10.81 13.43 8.08
CA ALA A 53 11.83 14.44 8.36
C ALA A 53 11.57 15.23 9.66
N GLY A 54 10.50 14.91 10.41
CA GLY A 54 10.16 15.61 11.65
C GLY A 54 9.61 17.03 11.47
N ARG A 55 9.28 17.45 10.24
CA ARG A 55 8.69 18.78 9.97
C ARG A 55 7.20 18.83 10.35
N GLN A 56 6.54 17.68 10.38
CA GLN A 56 5.16 17.51 10.83
C GLN A 56 5.10 16.36 11.84
N PRO A 57 4.21 16.41 12.85
CA PRO A 57 3.94 15.26 13.71
C PRO A 57 3.32 14.11 12.90
N PHE A 58 3.43 12.89 13.44
CA PHE A 58 2.79 11.75 12.82
C PHE A 58 1.28 12.01 12.66
N ALA A 59 0.76 11.68 11.50
CA ALA A 59 -0.65 11.70 11.16
C ALA A 59 -0.99 10.42 10.38
N ARG A 60 -2.19 9.92 10.50
CA ARG A 60 -2.67 8.77 9.71
C ARG A 60 -2.66 9.10 8.21
N LEU A 61 -2.51 8.08 7.38
CA LEU A 61 -2.41 8.26 5.94
C LEU A 61 -3.63 8.97 5.33
N ASP A 62 -4.84 8.76 5.85
CA ASP A 62 -6.04 9.48 5.39
C ASP A 62 -5.90 10.99 5.52
N VAL A 63 -5.26 11.46 6.59
CA VAL A 63 -4.97 12.89 6.77
C VAL A 63 -3.94 13.37 5.74
N VAL A 64 -2.93 12.55 5.45
CA VAL A 64 -1.93 12.84 4.42
C VAL A 64 -2.58 12.81 3.03
N HIS A 65 -3.39 11.80 2.72
CA HIS A 65 -4.16 11.73 1.46
C HIS A 65 -5.06 12.96 1.28
N ARG A 66 -5.72 13.43 2.34
CA ARG A 66 -6.52 14.65 2.27
C ARG A 66 -5.66 15.88 1.95
N ARG A 67 -4.52 16.06 2.64
CA ARG A 67 -3.59 17.17 2.35
C ARG A 67 -3.04 17.11 0.92
N ASN A 68 -2.74 15.90 0.44
CA ASN A 68 -2.26 15.66 -0.91
C ASN A 68 -3.34 15.95 -1.95
N LEU A 69 -4.60 15.57 -1.68
CA LEU A 69 -5.74 15.91 -2.54
C LEU A 69 -5.87 17.42 -2.70
N GLU A 70 -5.83 18.19 -1.60
CA GLU A 70 -5.93 19.66 -1.64
C GLU A 70 -4.88 20.31 -2.56
N ARG A 71 -3.67 19.73 -2.65
CA ARG A 71 -2.60 20.25 -3.52
C ARG A 71 -2.90 20.10 -5.01
N ILE A 72 -3.67 19.08 -5.38
CA ILE A 72 -3.95 18.77 -6.77
C ILE A 72 -5.31 19.29 -7.26
N LEU A 73 -6.24 19.64 -6.37
CA LEU A 73 -7.61 20.01 -6.76
C LEU A 73 -7.67 21.10 -7.83
N ALA A 74 -6.91 22.18 -7.66
CA ALA A 74 -6.91 23.32 -8.62
C ALA A 74 -6.42 22.89 -10.02
N ARG A 75 -5.47 21.94 -10.10
CA ARG A 75 -4.96 21.41 -11.37
C ARG A 75 -6.05 20.73 -12.22
N PHE A 76 -7.09 20.21 -11.56
CA PHE A 76 -8.20 19.49 -12.20
C PHE A 76 -9.51 20.28 -12.18
N GLY A 77 -9.48 21.58 -11.82
CA GLY A 77 -10.68 22.41 -11.75
C GLY A 77 -11.63 22.04 -10.61
N LEU A 78 -11.10 21.39 -9.54
CA LEU A 78 -11.88 20.85 -8.43
C LEU A 78 -11.75 21.69 -7.14
N ASP A 79 -11.18 22.87 -7.20
CA ASP A 79 -10.95 23.78 -6.08
C ASP A 79 -12.25 24.20 -5.35
N LYS A 80 -13.37 24.17 -6.07
CA LYS A 80 -14.71 24.54 -5.53
C LYS A 80 -15.54 23.35 -5.03
N THR A 81 -14.98 22.13 -5.03
CA THR A 81 -15.70 20.96 -4.49
C THR A 81 -15.93 21.12 -3.00
N ASP A 82 -17.12 20.67 -2.55
CA ASP A 82 -17.50 20.71 -1.15
C ASP A 82 -16.75 19.68 -0.28
N GLU A 83 -16.84 19.84 1.03
CA GLU A 83 -16.16 18.99 2.01
C GLU A 83 -16.60 17.52 1.93
N MET A 84 -17.88 17.27 1.67
CA MET A 84 -18.41 15.92 1.54
C MET A 84 -17.82 15.21 0.32
N THR A 85 -17.68 15.91 -0.80
CA THR A 85 -17.04 15.40 -2.01
C THR A 85 -15.56 15.09 -1.75
N ARG A 86 -14.82 15.98 -1.09
CA ARG A 86 -13.41 15.77 -0.74
C ARG A 86 -13.23 14.58 0.20
N HIS A 87 -14.09 14.44 1.19
CA HIS A 87 -14.08 13.28 2.07
C HIS A 87 -14.38 11.98 1.31
N ALA A 88 -15.37 11.98 0.42
CA ALA A 88 -15.68 10.81 -0.43
C ALA A 88 -14.52 10.42 -1.32
N LEU A 89 -13.76 11.40 -1.85
CA LEU A 89 -12.54 11.13 -2.62
C LEU A 89 -11.46 10.46 -1.75
N VAL A 90 -11.21 10.94 -0.52
CA VAL A 90 -10.24 10.29 0.37
C VAL A 90 -10.61 8.83 0.61
N LEU A 91 -11.89 8.52 0.78
CA LEU A 91 -12.37 7.15 0.95
C LEU A 91 -12.21 6.27 -0.33
N ALA A 92 -11.80 6.83 -1.46
CA ALA A 92 -11.43 6.03 -2.64
C ALA A 92 -10.28 5.05 -2.34
N TRP A 93 -9.33 5.44 -1.49
CA TRP A 93 -8.21 4.59 -1.07
C TRP A 93 -8.64 3.40 -0.22
N HIS A 94 -9.82 3.44 0.40
CA HIS A 94 -10.42 2.34 1.16
C HIS A 94 -11.13 1.30 0.29
N LYS A 95 -11.28 1.57 -1.04
CA LYS A 95 -12.10 0.77 -1.95
C LYS A 95 -11.32 0.15 -3.09
N LEU A 96 -10.03 -0.09 -2.88
CA LEU A 96 -9.16 -0.69 -3.89
C LEU A 96 -9.40 -2.18 -3.98
N TYR A 97 -9.38 -2.74 -5.19
CA TYR A 97 -9.45 -4.19 -5.39
C TYR A 97 -8.07 -4.82 -5.37
N ALA A 98 -8.02 -6.01 -4.80
CA ALA A 98 -6.83 -6.85 -4.81
C ALA A 98 -6.51 -7.35 -6.23
N TRP A 99 -5.21 -7.55 -6.50
CA TRP A 99 -4.79 -8.26 -7.71
C TRP A 99 -5.35 -9.68 -7.72
N PRO A 100 -5.56 -10.29 -8.91
CA PRO A 100 -6.27 -11.58 -9.04
C PRO A 100 -5.66 -12.75 -8.26
N ASP A 101 -4.34 -12.73 -8.02
CA ASP A 101 -3.60 -13.78 -7.32
C ASP A 101 -3.68 -13.68 -5.79
N VAL A 102 -4.07 -12.50 -5.25
CA VAL A 102 -3.87 -12.16 -3.84
C VAL A 102 -4.71 -13.03 -2.91
N ILE A 103 -6.00 -13.13 -3.16
CA ILE A 103 -6.91 -13.88 -2.28
C ILE A 103 -6.49 -15.35 -2.20
N ALA A 104 -6.24 -15.96 -3.37
CA ALA A 104 -5.82 -17.37 -3.43
C ALA A 104 -4.41 -17.58 -2.86
N GLY A 105 -3.50 -16.65 -3.09
CA GLY A 105 -2.14 -16.69 -2.57
C GLY A 105 -2.11 -16.60 -1.05
N LEU A 106 -2.78 -15.61 -0.45
CA LEU A 106 -2.86 -15.45 1.02
C LEU A 106 -3.52 -16.67 1.68
N ALA A 107 -4.60 -17.20 1.10
CA ALA A 107 -5.25 -18.40 1.63
C ALA A 107 -4.31 -19.61 1.69
N LYS A 108 -3.42 -19.76 0.69
CA LYS A 108 -2.41 -20.83 0.65
C LYS A 108 -1.23 -20.58 1.58
N LEU A 109 -0.85 -19.30 1.83
CA LEU A 109 0.23 -18.95 2.74
C LEU A 109 -0.15 -19.11 4.22
N ARG A 110 -1.43 -18.92 4.55
CA ARG A 110 -1.94 -18.92 5.92
C ARG A 110 -1.59 -20.16 6.77
N PRO A 111 -1.55 -21.41 6.24
CA PRO A 111 -1.13 -22.55 7.02
C PRO A 111 0.37 -22.58 7.38
N HIS A 112 1.19 -21.74 6.71
CA HIS A 112 2.64 -21.76 6.83
C HIS A 112 3.20 -20.61 7.67
N ALA A 113 2.45 -19.50 7.84
CA ALA A 113 2.94 -18.33 8.55
C ALA A 113 1.82 -17.44 9.07
N LEU A 114 2.11 -16.60 10.06
CA LEU A 114 1.27 -15.46 10.42
C LEU A 114 1.32 -14.42 9.31
N LEU A 115 0.17 -13.83 8.99
CA LEU A 115 0.03 -12.86 7.91
C LEU A 115 -0.40 -11.49 8.45
N ALA A 116 0.34 -10.44 8.15
CA ALA A 116 -0.03 -9.07 8.51
C ALA A 116 0.33 -8.08 7.41
N PRO A 117 -0.51 -7.10 7.10
CA PRO A 117 -0.08 -5.94 6.32
C PRO A 117 0.89 -5.10 7.17
N VAL A 118 2.02 -4.72 6.59
CA VAL A 118 2.95 -3.72 7.10
C VAL A 118 2.98 -2.59 6.09
N SER A 119 1.96 -1.75 6.17
CA SER A 119 1.64 -0.70 5.21
C SER A 119 1.84 0.70 5.82
N ASN A 120 2.01 1.68 4.94
CA ASN A 120 1.86 3.08 5.31
C ASN A 120 0.39 3.48 5.53
N GLY A 121 -0.56 2.63 5.09
CA GLY A 121 -1.99 2.80 5.33
C GLY A 121 -2.35 2.70 6.82
N ASN A 122 -3.34 3.48 7.24
CA ASN A 122 -3.86 3.41 8.61
C ASN A 122 -4.71 2.14 8.82
N ILE A 123 -4.89 1.76 10.08
CA ILE A 123 -5.58 0.52 10.47
C ILE A 123 -6.97 0.43 9.88
N SER A 124 -7.78 1.52 9.94
CA SER A 124 -9.14 1.52 9.39
C SER A 124 -9.15 1.30 7.88
N LEU A 125 -8.21 1.90 7.13
CA LEU A 125 -8.05 1.69 5.69
C LEU A 125 -7.71 0.22 5.39
N MET A 126 -6.76 -0.36 6.12
CA MET A 126 -6.38 -1.78 5.95
C MET A 126 -7.55 -2.72 6.29
N ALA A 127 -8.34 -2.40 7.32
CA ALA A 127 -9.53 -3.16 7.69
C ALA A 127 -10.62 -3.10 6.60
N ASP A 128 -10.86 -1.93 6.00
CA ASP A 128 -11.83 -1.78 4.92
C ASP A 128 -11.40 -2.53 3.67
N LEU A 129 -10.13 -2.46 3.27
CA LEU A 129 -9.58 -3.24 2.16
C LEU A 129 -9.69 -4.74 2.42
N ALA A 130 -9.41 -5.17 3.66
CA ALA A 130 -9.53 -6.57 4.05
C ALA A 130 -10.97 -7.08 3.92
N ARG A 131 -11.94 -6.33 4.43
CA ARG A 131 -13.37 -6.69 4.34
C ARG A 131 -13.88 -6.69 2.91
N GLN A 132 -13.49 -5.69 2.10
CA GLN A 132 -13.92 -5.60 0.70
C GLN A 132 -13.40 -6.75 -0.15
N ASN A 133 -12.16 -7.19 0.09
CA ASN A 133 -11.49 -8.19 -0.73
C ASN A 133 -11.51 -9.60 -0.09
N GLY A 134 -12.06 -9.77 1.10
CA GLY A 134 -12.02 -11.06 1.80
C GLY A 134 -10.61 -11.46 2.25
N LEU A 135 -9.75 -10.49 2.58
CA LEU A 135 -8.41 -10.77 3.08
C LEU A 135 -8.46 -11.08 4.57
N TRP A 136 -7.66 -12.04 4.99
CA TRP A 136 -7.55 -12.45 6.38
C TRP A 136 -6.18 -12.11 6.94
N TRP A 137 -6.15 -11.35 8.02
CA TRP A 137 -4.96 -10.94 8.72
C TRP A 137 -4.96 -11.44 10.16
N ASP A 138 -3.81 -11.88 10.65
CA ASP A 138 -3.62 -12.20 12.07
C ASP A 138 -3.45 -10.92 12.90
N ALA A 139 -2.89 -9.87 12.30
CA ALA A 139 -2.86 -8.51 12.85
C ALA A 139 -2.84 -7.49 11.72
N ILE A 140 -3.13 -6.22 12.01
CA ILE A 140 -2.93 -5.08 11.08
C ILE A 140 -1.83 -4.20 11.70
N LEU A 141 -0.69 -4.12 11.04
CA LEU A 141 0.53 -3.48 11.53
C LEU A 141 0.99 -2.35 10.56
N GLY A 142 2.18 -1.83 10.79
CA GLY A 142 2.79 -0.81 9.93
C GLY A 142 2.79 0.59 10.54
N ALA A 143 2.58 1.61 9.72
CA ALA A 143 2.84 3.01 10.06
C ALA A 143 2.09 3.52 11.30
N GLU A 144 0.80 3.20 11.45
CA GLU A 144 -0.01 3.70 12.58
C GLU A 144 0.42 3.07 13.90
N VAL A 145 0.82 1.79 13.90
CA VAL A 145 1.36 1.10 15.08
C VAL A 145 2.74 1.65 15.46
N ALA A 146 3.59 1.89 14.46
CA ALA A 146 4.94 2.42 14.66
C ALA A 146 4.97 3.92 15.01
N GLY A 147 3.94 4.68 14.65
CA GLY A 147 3.92 6.13 14.73
C GLY A 147 4.91 6.80 13.75
N ASP A 148 5.24 6.14 12.63
CA ASP A 148 6.13 6.64 11.59
C ASP A 148 5.84 5.92 10.26
N TYR A 149 6.45 6.39 9.16
CA TYR A 149 6.26 5.85 7.82
C TYR A 149 7.46 5.05 7.32
N LYS A 150 7.21 3.99 6.53
CA LYS A 150 8.25 3.35 5.72
C LYS A 150 8.98 4.41 4.87
N PRO A 151 10.28 4.30 4.66
CA PRO A 151 11.17 3.19 5.01
C PRO A 151 11.88 3.34 6.38
N LYS A 152 11.31 4.06 7.35
CA LYS A 152 11.93 4.16 8.68
C LYS A 152 12.02 2.79 9.36
N PRO A 153 13.19 2.41 9.93
CA PRO A 153 13.42 1.10 10.56
C PRO A 153 12.36 0.76 11.61
N ARG A 154 11.89 1.75 12.37
CA ARG A 154 10.87 1.58 13.40
C ARG A 154 9.61 0.87 12.88
N VAL A 155 9.20 1.11 11.62
CA VAL A 155 7.98 0.49 11.06
C VAL A 155 8.13 -1.01 10.93
N TYR A 156 9.29 -1.48 10.48
CA TYR A 156 9.58 -2.92 10.34
C TYR A 156 9.79 -3.58 11.70
N LEU A 157 10.62 -2.97 12.55
CA LEU A 157 10.98 -3.54 13.86
C LEU A 157 9.79 -3.59 14.82
N ALA A 158 8.96 -2.53 14.91
CA ALA A 158 7.75 -2.56 15.73
C ALA A 158 6.74 -3.63 15.23
N SER A 159 6.77 -3.97 13.94
CA SER A 159 5.93 -5.04 13.40
C SER A 159 6.45 -6.43 13.81
N CYS A 160 7.76 -6.62 13.90
CA CYS A 160 8.37 -7.84 14.46
C CYS A 160 8.04 -7.97 15.96
N GLU A 161 8.23 -6.89 16.71
CA GLU A 161 7.92 -6.82 18.15
C GLU A 161 6.44 -7.14 18.45
N ALA A 162 5.51 -6.69 17.59
CA ALA A 162 4.08 -6.95 17.77
C ALA A 162 3.71 -8.44 17.73
N PHE A 163 4.53 -9.28 17.10
CA PHE A 163 4.40 -10.74 17.09
C PHE A 163 5.39 -11.46 18.01
N ASP A 164 6.16 -10.71 18.80
CA ASP A 164 7.24 -11.28 19.65
C ASP A 164 8.21 -12.16 18.83
N LEU A 165 8.58 -11.69 17.64
CA LEU A 165 9.48 -12.39 16.72
C LEU A 165 10.75 -11.57 16.44
N PRO A 166 11.91 -12.21 16.34
CA PRO A 166 13.12 -11.53 15.88
C PRO A 166 13.03 -11.24 14.37
N PRO A 167 13.70 -10.18 13.86
CA PRO A 167 13.61 -9.78 12.47
C PRO A 167 13.91 -10.88 11.45
N GLU A 168 14.88 -11.75 11.72
CA GLU A 168 15.29 -12.87 10.85
C GLU A 168 14.21 -13.97 10.73
N ALA A 169 13.24 -14.01 11.66
CA ALA A 169 12.08 -14.89 11.57
C ALA A 169 10.90 -14.23 10.80
N CYS A 170 11.07 -13.00 10.36
CA CYS A 170 10.06 -12.23 9.63
C CYS A 170 10.49 -12.02 8.17
N MET A 171 9.54 -12.05 7.23
CA MET A 171 9.80 -11.77 5.83
C MET A 171 8.89 -10.64 5.34
N MET A 172 9.50 -9.60 4.75
CA MET A 172 8.78 -8.54 4.04
C MET A 172 8.49 -8.97 2.60
N VAL A 173 7.24 -8.89 2.18
CA VAL A 173 6.74 -9.22 0.85
C VAL A 173 6.28 -7.93 0.17
N ALA A 174 6.91 -7.53 -0.91
CA ALA A 174 6.59 -6.28 -1.61
C ALA A 174 6.89 -6.35 -3.12
N ALA A 175 6.22 -5.50 -3.88
CA ALA A 175 6.53 -5.25 -5.29
C ALA A 175 7.62 -4.17 -5.48
N HIS A 176 8.02 -3.49 -4.40
CA HIS A 176 8.90 -2.33 -4.46
C HIS A 176 10.29 -2.66 -3.90
N SER A 177 11.30 -2.63 -4.76
CA SER A 177 12.70 -2.91 -4.38
C SER A 177 13.20 -2.01 -3.24
N ALA A 178 12.78 -0.75 -3.20
CA ALA A 178 13.18 0.18 -2.13
C ALA A 178 12.64 -0.22 -0.75
N ASP A 179 11.43 -0.77 -0.67
CA ASP A 179 10.82 -1.28 0.56
C ASP A 179 11.55 -2.53 1.06
N LEU A 180 11.85 -3.45 0.15
CA LEU A 180 12.61 -4.66 0.45
C LEU A 180 14.04 -4.35 0.92
N ALA A 181 14.73 -3.40 0.27
CA ALA A 181 16.04 -2.95 0.71
C ALA A 181 16.04 -2.35 2.12
N ALA A 182 14.96 -1.65 2.49
CA ALA A 182 14.82 -1.09 3.82
C ALA A 182 14.54 -2.16 4.88
N ALA A 183 13.68 -3.13 4.55
CA ALA A 183 13.39 -4.29 5.41
C ALA A 183 14.63 -5.16 5.65
N ALA A 184 15.40 -5.45 4.60
CA ALA A 184 16.66 -6.21 4.70
C ALA A 184 17.67 -5.54 5.63
N LYS A 185 17.77 -4.20 5.60
CA LYS A 185 18.64 -3.44 6.54
C LYS A 185 18.20 -3.57 8.01
N CYS A 186 16.96 -3.93 8.25
CA CYS A 186 16.44 -4.23 9.59
C CYS A 186 16.60 -5.70 9.99
N GLY A 187 17.18 -6.54 9.11
CA GLY A 187 17.40 -7.97 9.36
C GLY A 187 16.26 -8.88 8.95
N LEU A 188 15.22 -8.36 8.28
CA LEU A 188 14.13 -9.20 7.77
C LEU A 188 14.58 -9.94 6.50
N GLN A 189 14.00 -11.11 6.29
CA GLN A 189 13.97 -11.76 4.99
C GLN A 189 13.08 -10.97 4.02
N THR A 190 13.28 -11.17 2.71
CA THR A 190 12.62 -10.37 1.67
C THR A 190 12.09 -11.22 0.52
N ALA A 191 10.85 -10.96 0.10
CA ALA A 191 10.27 -11.58 -1.08
C ALA A 191 9.73 -10.52 -2.04
N HIS A 192 10.24 -10.51 -3.26
CA HIS A 192 9.73 -9.65 -4.33
C HIS A 192 8.58 -10.33 -5.07
N ILE A 193 7.48 -9.59 -5.27
CA ILE A 193 6.34 -9.98 -6.10
C ILE A 193 6.27 -9.06 -7.32
N ALA A 194 6.30 -9.63 -8.53
CA ALA A 194 6.20 -8.83 -9.75
C ALA A 194 4.80 -8.19 -9.90
N ARG A 195 4.77 -6.88 -10.20
CA ARG A 195 3.54 -6.13 -10.49
C ARG A 195 3.75 -5.25 -11.74
N PRO A 196 3.82 -5.87 -12.92
CA PRO A 196 4.18 -5.16 -14.16
C PRO A 196 3.23 -4.02 -14.51
N ASP A 197 1.99 -4.05 -14.06
CA ASP A 197 0.95 -3.09 -14.43
C ASP A 197 0.60 -2.09 -13.33
N GLU A 198 1.40 -2.00 -12.26
CA GLU A 198 1.10 -1.15 -11.10
C GLU A 198 0.85 0.32 -11.47
N HIS A 199 1.68 0.89 -12.34
CA HIS A 199 1.59 2.30 -12.77
C HIS A 199 0.94 2.46 -14.15
N GLY A 200 0.30 1.40 -14.66
CA GLY A 200 -0.24 1.26 -16.00
C GLY A 200 0.46 0.11 -16.74
N PRO A 201 -0.04 -0.31 -17.92
CA PRO A 201 0.45 -1.49 -18.61
C PRO A 201 1.97 -1.49 -18.83
N GLY A 202 2.67 -2.47 -18.25
CA GLY A 202 4.10 -2.69 -18.42
C GLY A 202 5.02 -1.66 -17.75
N THR A 203 4.53 -0.90 -16.77
CA THR A 203 5.30 0.20 -16.14
C THR A 203 5.70 -0.06 -14.67
N GLY A 204 5.31 -1.21 -14.11
CA GLY A 204 5.68 -1.59 -12.75
C GLY A 204 6.95 -2.48 -12.69
N GLU A 205 7.40 -2.80 -11.49
CA GLU A 205 8.57 -3.67 -11.29
C GLU A 205 8.22 -5.13 -11.66
N THR A 206 9.01 -5.73 -12.54
CA THR A 206 8.92 -7.13 -12.96
C THR A 206 9.96 -8.03 -12.33
N ALA A 207 11.04 -7.43 -11.82
CA ALA A 207 12.13 -8.08 -11.12
C ALA A 207 12.75 -7.11 -10.11
N PRO A 208 13.33 -7.61 -9.00
CA PRO A 208 13.92 -6.73 -8.00
C PRO A 208 15.21 -6.09 -8.55
N SER A 209 15.40 -4.80 -8.23
CA SER A 209 16.64 -4.05 -8.52
C SER A 209 17.67 -4.12 -7.36
N VAL A 210 17.36 -4.88 -6.31
CA VAL A 210 18.18 -5.10 -5.12
C VAL A 210 18.25 -6.60 -4.81
N PRO A 211 19.25 -7.07 -4.05
CA PRO A 211 19.26 -8.45 -3.56
C PRO A 211 18.02 -8.74 -2.70
N VAL A 212 17.39 -9.88 -2.94
CA VAL A 212 16.25 -10.40 -2.17
C VAL A 212 16.42 -11.91 -1.97
N ASP A 213 15.78 -12.47 -0.93
CA ASP A 213 15.87 -13.91 -0.65
C ASP A 213 14.99 -14.72 -1.63
N VAL A 214 13.85 -14.16 -2.03
CA VAL A 214 12.89 -14.79 -2.95
C VAL A 214 12.40 -13.76 -3.96
N SER A 215 12.26 -14.18 -5.23
CA SER A 215 11.60 -13.38 -6.28
C SER A 215 10.65 -14.26 -7.06
N VAL A 216 9.38 -13.87 -7.12
CA VAL A 216 8.29 -14.63 -7.73
C VAL A 216 7.37 -13.73 -8.54
N LYS A 217 6.57 -14.35 -9.42
CA LYS A 217 5.63 -13.64 -10.30
C LYS A 217 4.38 -13.19 -9.57
N ASP A 218 3.93 -13.99 -8.58
CA ASP A 218 2.67 -13.77 -7.89
C ASP A 218 2.66 -14.45 -6.51
N LEU A 219 1.66 -14.16 -5.68
CA LEU A 219 1.53 -14.76 -4.35
C LEU A 219 1.25 -16.27 -4.38
N CYS A 220 0.66 -16.79 -5.45
CA CYS A 220 0.47 -18.23 -5.59
C CYS A 220 1.81 -18.95 -5.81
N GLU A 221 2.77 -18.32 -6.47
CA GLU A 221 4.12 -18.85 -6.62
C GLU A 221 4.88 -18.77 -5.28
N LEU A 222 4.75 -17.66 -4.54
CA LEU A 222 5.31 -17.55 -3.18
C LEU A 222 4.78 -18.66 -2.26
N ALA A 223 3.47 -18.94 -2.33
CA ALA A 223 2.87 -20.02 -1.53
C ALA A 223 3.42 -21.41 -1.88
N ARG A 224 3.74 -21.66 -3.15
CA ARG A 224 4.40 -22.91 -3.55
C ARG A 224 5.82 -23.02 -3.01
N TRP A 225 6.54 -21.90 -2.94
CA TRP A 225 7.88 -21.85 -2.36
C TRP A 225 7.86 -22.23 -0.86
N PHE A 226 6.85 -21.77 -0.11
CA PHE A 226 6.69 -22.15 1.32
C PHE A 226 6.22 -23.59 1.53
N ALA A 227 5.62 -24.21 0.53
CA ALA A 227 5.13 -25.59 0.61
C ALA A 227 6.17 -26.63 0.16
N ALA A 228 7.31 -26.21 -0.40
CA ALA A 228 8.39 -27.08 -0.89
C ALA A 228 9.36 -27.45 0.24
#